data_bf7dd42887d6e038cdd138ada56c7132
#
_entry.id   bf7dd42887d6e038cdd138ada56c7132
#
_cell.length_a   1.000
_cell.length_b   1.000
_cell.length_c   1.000
_cell.angle_alpha   90.00
_cell.angle_beta   90.00
_cell.angle_gamma   90.00
#
_symmetry.space_group_name_H-M   'P 1'
#
loop_
_entity.id
_entity.type
_entity.pdbx_description
1 polymer ?
#
loop_
_entity_poly.entity_id
_entity_poly.type
_entity_poly.pdbx_seq_one_letter_code
_entity_poly.pdbx_strand_id
1 'polypeptide(L)'
;MKIAYLCDRHECEFCDNPECDHTVNIDHAVNFKKVAPDIYMEGPREKRLTINGYQHKAMRTAKEQCRNLSNVGLGLAGEAGEVADMIKKHLYQGHPMDRDKFIKELGDLAWYLALGCTVIGEPMENVLQANIDKLLKRYPDGFDSERSMHRAEDDV
;
A
#
# COMPACT_ATOMS: atom_id res chain seq x y z
N MET A 1 -2.92 1.71 19.65
CA MET A 1 -1.75 1.18 18.92
C MET A 1 -0.97 2.39 18.42
N LYS A 2 0.23 2.66 18.97
CA LYS A 2 1.05 3.79 18.52
C LYS A 2 1.82 3.32 17.28
N ILE A 3 1.55 3.93 16.14
CA ILE A 3 2.34 3.74 14.93
C ILE A 3 3.43 4.80 14.97
N ALA A 4 4.68 4.38 15.15
CA ALA A 4 5.83 5.26 15.07
C ALA A 4 6.17 5.46 13.59
N TYR A 5 6.06 6.69 13.10
CA TYR A 5 6.59 7.11 11.81
C TYR A 5 7.98 7.67 12.05
N LEU A 6 8.94 7.28 11.21
CA LEU A 6 10.29 7.81 11.30
C LEU A 6 10.38 9.14 10.55
N CYS A 7 10.89 10.13 11.23
CA CYS A 7 11.11 11.47 10.71
C CYS A 7 12.39 11.49 9.85
N ASP A 8 12.37 12.23 8.74
CA ASP A 8 13.48 12.35 7.79
C ASP A 8 14.67 13.20 8.31
N ARG A 9 14.54 13.76 9.50
CA ARG A 9 15.58 14.57 10.13
C ARG A 9 16.31 13.75 11.17
N HIS A 10 17.44 13.21 10.75
CA HIS A 10 18.41 12.50 11.56
C HIS A 10 17.93 11.13 12.05
N GLU A 11 18.80 10.17 11.93
CA GLU A 11 18.90 8.88 12.60
C GLU A 11 17.99 8.76 13.84
N CYS A 12 16.68 8.87 13.59
CA CYS A 12 15.69 8.82 14.64
C CYS A 12 15.44 7.36 14.99
N GLU A 13 16.38 6.75 15.67
CA GLU A 13 16.05 5.67 16.57
C GLU A 13 15.26 6.27 17.71
N PHE A 14 13.91 6.22 17.63
CA PHE A 14 13.03 6.77 18.66
C PHE A 14 13.53 8.10 19.22
N CYS A 15 13.17 9.17 18.54
CA CYS A 15 13.63 10.51 18.86
C CYS A 15 13.29 10.87 20.31
N ASP A 16 14.30 10.91 21.17
CA ASP A 16 14.20 11.48 22.52
C ASP A 16 14.17 13.03 22.49
N ASN A 17 13.99 13.63 21.31
CA ASN A 17 13.88 15.05 21.18
C ASN A 17 12.47 15.51 21.59
N PRO A 18 12.31 16.23 22.73
CA PRO A 18 11.01 16.71 23.21
C PRO A 18 10.36 17.76 22.28
N GLU A 19 11.10 18.32 21.32
CA GLU A 19 10.58 19.27 20.33
C GLU A 19 10.10 18.60 19.04
N CYS A 20 10.28 17.28 18.91
CA CYS A 20 9.75 16.54 17.78
C CYS A 20 8.27 16.20 18.04
N ASP A 21 7.39 16.89 17.35
CA ASP A 21 5.94 16.71 17.52
C ASP A 21 5.41 15.39 16.92
N HIS A 22 6.28 14.59 16.27
CA HIS A 22 5.94 13.35 15.56
C HIS A 22 4.74 13.48 14.62
N THR A 23 4.31 14.70 14.31
CA THR A 23 3.26 14.93 13.33
C THR A 23 3.87 14.83 11.94
N VAL A 24 3.36 13.91 11.15
CA VAL A 24 3.70 13.84 9.74
C VAL A 24 3.03 15.01 9.06
N ASN A 25 3.80 16.02 8.69
CA ASN A 25 3.34 16.97 7.71
C ASN A 25 3.23 16.23 6.37
N ILE A 26 2.04 16.15 5.80
CA ILE A 26 1.78 15.42 4.55
C ILE A 26 2.57 16.02 3.38
N ASP A 27 2.94 17.29 3.44
CA ASP A 27 3.83 17.91 2.46
C ASP A 27 5.24 17.27 2.45
N HIS A 28 5.61 16.57 3.52
CA HIS A 28 6.82 15.77 3.66
C HIS A 28 6.57 14.25 3.56
N ALA A 29 5.31 13.81 3.43
CA ALA A 29 4.97 12.38 3.36
C ALA A 29 5.53 11.67 2.11
N VAL A 30 6.04 12.43 1.15
CA VAL A 30 6.76 11.91 -0.02
C VAL A 30 8.13 11.32 0.38
N ASN A 31 8.60 11.56 1.61
CA ASN A 31 9.92 11.19 2.10
C ASN A 31 9.89 10.21 3.28
N PHE A 32 9.03 9.19 3.24
CA PHE A 32 9.11 8.11 4.21
C PHE A 32 10.42 7.31 4.04
N LYS A 33 11.47 7.64 4.79
CA LYS A 33 12.77 6.95 4.70
C LYS A 33 12.84 5.62 5.45
N LYS A 34 11.96 5.37 6.39
CA LYS A 34 11.82 4.04 7.04
C LYS A 34 10.38 3.85 7.49
N VAL A 35 9.68 2.94 6.88
CA VAL A 35 8.60 2.23 7.56
C VAL A 35 9.29 1.38 8.62
N ALA A 36 8.84 1.45 9.87
CA ALA A 36 9.36 0.57 10.91
C ALA A 36 9.39 -0.87 10.37
N PRO A 37 10.54 -1.56 10.36
CA PRO A 37 10.67 -2.86 9.73
C PRO A 37 9.74 -3.92 10.34
N ASP A 38 9.12 -3.60 11.47
CA ASP A 38 8.40 -4.54 12.31
C ASP A 38 7.00 -4.06 12.67
N ILE A 39 6.15 -3.74 11.66
CA ILE A 39 4.70 -3.85 11.89
C ILE A 39 4.39 -5.36 11.97
N TYR A 40 4.94 -6.02 12.98
CA TYR A 40 4.61 -7.41 13.24
C TYR A 40 3.24 -7.47 13.87
N MET A 41 2.40 -8.23 13.23
CA MET A 41 1.15 -8.65 13.82
C MET A 41 1.49 -9.55 15.02
N GLU A 42 1.29 -9.04 16.23
CA GLU A 42 1.37 -9.85 17.44
C GLU A 42 0.26 -10.92 17.40
N GLY A 43 0.63 -12.15 17.55
CA GLY A 43 -0.30 -13.28 17.65
C GLY A 43 0.27 -14.59 17.09
N PRO A 44 -0.33 -15.74 17.45
CA PRO A 44 0.08 -17.04 16.94
C PRO A 44 0.01 -17.06 15.40
N ARG A 45 1.03 -17.63 14.74
CA ARG A 45 1.11 -17.74 13.26
C ARG A 45 -0.16 -18.33 12.66
N GLU A 46 -0.79 -19.27 13.32
CA GLU A 46 -2.02 -19.97 12.91
C GLU A 46 -3.25 -19.04 12.77
N LYS A 47 -3.24 -17.88 13.43
CA LYS A 47 -4.32 -16.89 13.37
C LYS A 47 -4.03 -15.70 12.45
N ARG A 48 -2.85 -15.65 11.82
CA ARG A 48 -2.48 -14.54 10.94
C ARG A 48 -3.19 -14.68 9.59
N LEU A 49 -3.67 -13.56 9.08
CA LEU A 49 -4.19 -13.49 7.74
C LEU A 49 -3.03 -13.64 6.75
N THR A 50 -3.03 -14.69 5.95
CA THR A 50 -2.10 -14.86 4.83
C THR A 50 -2.62 -14.12 3.61
N ILE A 51 -1.77 -13.84 2.62
CA ILE A 51 -2.14 -13.16 1.37
C ILE A 51 -3.23 -13.94 0.64
N ASN A 52 -3.02 -15.23 0.40
CA ASN A 52 -4.02 -16.09 -0.26
C ASN A 52 -5.26 -16.33 0.63
N GLY A 53 -5.08 -16.32 1.95
CA GLY A 53 -6.19 -16.36 2.89
C GLY A 53 -7.07 -15.10 2.82
N TYR A 54 -6.47 -13.94 2.59
CA TYR A 54 -7.19 -12.70 2.30
C TYR A 54 -7.97 -12.82 0.98
N GLN A 55 -7.30 -13.21 -0.11
CA GLN A 55 -7.93 -13.40 -1.42
C GLN A 55 -9.17 -14.30 -1.31
N HIS A 56 -9.03 -15.47 -0.70
CA HIS A 56 -10.13 -16.40 -0.50
C HIS A 56 -11.30 -15.78 0.29
N LYS A 57 -11.02 -15.09 1.39
CA LYS A 57 -12.04 -14.47 2.24
C LYS A 57 -12.71 -13.27 1.54
N ALA A 58 -11.97 -12.46 0.83
CA ALA A 58 -12.48 -11.31 0.08
C ALA A 58 -13.45 -11.77 -1.02
N MET A 59 -13.12 -12.82 -1.75
CA MET A 59 -13.94 -13.35 -2.85
C MET A 59 -15.28 -13.94 -2.41
N ARG A 60 -15.51 -14.11 -1.12
CA ARG A 60 -16.82 -14.48 -0.57
C ARG A 60 -17.92 -13.46 -0.93
N THR A 61 -17.56 -12.20 -1.11
CA THR A 61 -18.50 -11.12 -1.44
C THR A 61 -18.59 -10.85 -2.94
N ALA A 62 -17.73 -11.44 -3.77
CA ALA A 62 -17.72 -11.28 -5.22
C ALA A 62 -18.81 -12.16 -5.86
N LYS A 63 -19.87 -11.54 -6.39
CA LYS A 63 -20.88 -12.25 -7.18
C LYS A 63 -20.29 -12.66 -8.53
N GLU A 64 -20.82 -13.74 -9.13
CA GLU A 64 -20.33 -14.27 -10.39
C GLU A 64 -20.31 -13.24 -11.53
N GLN A 65 -21.38 -12.47 -11.68
CA GLN A 65 -21.46 -11.41 -12.69
C GLN A 65 -20.39 -10.29 -12.55
N CYS A 66 -19.80 -10.15 -11.36
CA CYS A 66 -18.75 -9.14 -11.09
C CYS A 66 -17.34 -9.67 -11.38
N ARG A 67 -17.19 -10.98 -11.65
CA ARG A 67 -15.90 -11.64 -11.88
C ARG A 67 -15.45 -11.47 -13.33
N ASN A 68 -15.09 -10.27 -13.69
CA ASN A 68 -14.58 -9.93 -15.03
C ASN A 68 -13.59 -8.76 -14.99
N LEU A 69 -12.74 -8.67 -16.01
CA LEU A 69 -11.68 -7.66 -16.08
C LEU A 69 -12.20 -6.23 -16.14
N SER A 70 -13.38 -6.01 -16.73
CA SER A 70 -13.98 -4.66 -16.78
C SER A 70 -14.28 -4.15 -15.37
N ASN A 71 -14.91 -4.99 -14.53
CA ASN A 71 -15.21 -4.63 -13.15
C ASN A 71 -13.93 -4.43 -12.34
N VAL A 72 -12.91 -5.26 -12.56
CA VAL A 72 -11.58 -5.10 -11.93
C VAL A 72 -10.98 -3.74 -12.26
N GLY A 73 -10.89 -3.39 -13.55
CA GLY A 73 -10.28 -2.14 -13.99
C GLY A 73 -11.03 -0.91 -13.52
N LEU A 74 -12.37 -0.91 -13.66
CA LEU A 74 -13.21 0.19 -13.21
C LEU A 74 -13.17 0.35 -11.68
N GLY A 75 -13.19 -0.76 -10.94
CA GLY A 75 -13.13 -0.72 -9.48
C GLY A 75 -11.78 -0.23 -8.97
N LEU A 76 -10.66 -0.75 -9.48
CA LEU A 76 -9.33 -0.24 -9.11
C LEU A 76 -9.20 1.27 -9.36
N ALA A 77 -9.69 1.75 -10.51
CA ALA A 77 -9.67 3.17 -10.82
C ALA A 77 -10.59 3.99 -9.88
N GLY A 78 -11.76 3.46 -9.55
CA GLY A 78 -12.71 4.10 -8.63
C GLY A 78 -12.12 4.26 -7.23
N GLU A 79 -11.67 3.16 -6.62
CA GLU A 79 -11.11 3.19 -5.26
C GLU A 79 -9.81 4.02 -5.18
N ALA A 80 -8.96 3.97 -6.22
CA ALA A 80 -7.82 4.86 -6.31
C ALA A 80 -8.25 6.34 -6.39
N GLY A 81 -9.37 6.63 -7.06
CA GLY A 81 -9.98 7.95 -7.11
C GLY A 81 -10.48 8.43 -5.74
N GLU A 82 -11.07 7.55 -4.92
CA GLU A 82 -11.49 7.88 -3.55
C GLU A 82 -10.28 8.23 -2.67
N VAL A 83 -9.20 7.44 -2.74
CA VAL A 83 -7.94 7.76 -2.07
C VAL A 83 -7.39 9.12 -2.53
N ALA A 84 -7.35 9.38 -3.83
CA ALA A 84 -6.86 10.65 -4.38
C ALA A 84 -7.73 11.84 -3.97
N ASP A 85 -9.05 11.68 -3.92
CA ASP A 85 -9.98 12.74 -3.49
C ASP A 85 -9.81 13.08 -2.01
N MET A 86 -9.58 12.09 -1.15
CA MET A 86 -9.27 12.32 0.26
C MET A 86 -8.00 13.15 0.43
N ILE A 87 -6.93 12.80 -0.29
CA ILE A 87 -5.66 13.52 -0.25
C ILE A 87 -5.85 14.95 -0.77
N LYS A 88 -6.54 15.12 -1.91
CA LYS A 88 -6.86 16.44 -2.48
C LYS A 88 -7.63 17.32 -1.49
N LYS A 89 -8.67 16.77 -0.85
CA LYS A 89 -9.47 17.49 0.14
C LYS A 89 -8.62 17.93 1.33
N HIS A 90 -7.74 17.05 1.78
CA HIS A 90 -6.83 17.37 2.87
C HIS A 90 -5.85 18.48 2.50
N LEU A 91 -5.13 18.34 1.38
CA LEU A 91 -4.07 19.26 0.98
C LEU A 91 -4.58 20.64 0.54
N TYR A 92 -5.73 20.69 -0.14
CA TYR A 92 -6.16 21.91 -0.84
C TYR A 92 -7.50 22.47 -0.38
N GLN A 93 -8.25 21.75 0.45
CA GLN A 93 -9.59 22.16 0.86
C GLN A 93 -9.76 22.23 2.39
N GLY A 94 -8.66 22.04 3.15
CA GLY A 94 -8.67 22.19 4.60
C GLY A 94 -9.39 21.08 5.38
N HIS A 95 -9.71 19.95 4.74
CA HIS A 95 -10.31 18.82 5.46
C HIS A 95 -9.25 18.11 6.32
N PRO A 96 -9.59 17.69 7.54
CA PRO A 96 -8.71 16.83 8.32
C PRO A 96 -8.54 15.48 7.61
N MET A 97 -7.35 14.87 7.70
CA MET A 97 -7.13 13.52 7.21
C MET A 97 -7.84 12.51 8.11
N ASP A 98 -8.84 11.84 7.58
CA ASP A 98 -9.53 10.73 8.24
C ASP A 98 -8.76 9.43 7.97
N ARG A 99 -7.91 9.07 8.94
CA ARG A 99 -7.07 7.86 8.85
C ARG A 99 -7.91 6.58 8.74
N ASP A 100 -9.02 6.49 9.47
CA ASP A 100 -9.83 5.27 9.48
C ASP A 100 -10.58 5.10 8.16
N LYS A 101 -11.02 6.20 7.56
CA LYS A 101 -11.55 6.19 6.21
C LYS A 101 -10.48 5.80 5.20
N PHE A 102 -9.30 6.38 5.27
CA PHE A 102 -8.18 6.07 4.37
C PHE A 102 -7.81 4.57 4.41
N ILE A 103 -7.81 3.95 5.60
CA ILE A 103 -7.58 2.49 5.74
C ILE A 103 -8.67 1.68 5.01
N LYS A 104 -9.92 2.13 5.03
CA LYS A 104 -11.02 1.44 4.35
C LYS A 104 -10.83 1.50 2.83
N GLU A 105 -10.54 2.66 2.28
CA GLU A 105 -10.31 2.82 0.83
C GLU A 105 -9.10 1.97 0.36
N LEU A 106 -8.03 1.88 1.15
CA LEU A 106 -6.93 0.95 0.86
C LEU A 106 -7.38 -0.51 0.92
N GLY A 107 -8.30 -0.85 1.81
CA GLY A 107 -8.93 -2.17 1.87
C GLY A 107 -9.75 -2.49 0.62
N ASP A 108 -10.48 -1.51 0.09
CA ASP A 108 -11.29 -1.67 -1.11
C ASP A 108 -10.42 -1.80 -2.37
N LEU A 109 -9.31 -1.07 -2.46
CA LEU A 109 -8.26 -1.32 -3.47
C LEU A 109 -7.72 -2.75 -3.40
N ALA A 110 -7.42 -3.25 -2.20
CA ALA A 110 -6.94 -4.62 -2.01
C ALA A 110 -7.99 -5.66 -2.41
N TRP A 111 -9.27 -5.37 -2.21
CA TRP A 111 -10.38 -6.24 -2.64
C TRP A 111 -10.43 -6.36 -4.16
N TYR A 112 -10.33 -5.27 -4.90
CA TYR A 112 -10.30 -5.30 -6.36
C TYR A 112 -9.01 -5.94 -6.91
N LEU A 113 -7.87 -5.79 -6.22
CA LEU A 113 -6.65 -6.51 -6.57
C LEU A 113 -6.84 -8.02 -6.41
N ALA A 114 -7.44 -8.47 -5.30
CA ALA A 114 -7.76 -9.87 -5.08
C ALA A 114 -8.76 -10.42 -6.11
N LEU A 115 -9.75 -9.60 -6.52
CA LEU A 115 -10.67 -9.94 -7.60
C LEU A 115 -9.91 -10.11 -8.93
N GLY A 116 -9.00 -9.21 -9.26
CA GLY A 116 -8.18 -9.30 -10.46
C GLY A 116 -7.36 -10.59 -10.51
N CYS A 117 -6.65 -10.89 -9.44
CA CYS A 117 -5.91 -12.15 -9.30
C CYS A 117 -6.83 -13.38 -9.51
N THR A 118 -8.03 -13.34 -8.92
CA THR A 118 -9.01 -14.43 -9.07
C THR A 118 -9.53 -14.59 -10.49
N VAL A 119 -9.79 -13.46 -11.17
CA VAL A 119 -10.31 -13.45 -12.56
C VAL A 119 -9.29 -14.02 -13.55
N ILE A 120 -7.99 -13.76 -13.32
CA ILE A 120 -6.93 -14.32 -14.16
C ILE A 120 -6.46 -15.71 -13.70
N GLY A 121 -7.02 -16.24 -12.62
CA GLY A 121 -6.68 -17.58 -12.10
C GLY A 121 -5.36 -17.66 -11.35
N GLU A 122 -4.83 -16.53 -10.84
CA GLU A 122 -3.57 -16.50 -10.11
C GLU A 122 -3.75 -16.33 -8.60
N PRO A 123 -2.97 -17.05 -7.77
CA PRO A 123 -2.84 -16.70 -6.36
C PRO A 123 -2.29 -15.29 -6.19
N MET A 124 -2.91 -14.49 -5.33
CA MET A 124 -2.46 -13.11 -5.07
C MET A 124 -1.00 -13.06 -4.57
N GLU A 125 -0.56 -14.08 -3.83
CA GLU A 125 0.83 -14.23 -3.39
C GLU A 125 1.81 -14.27 -4.56
N ASN A 126 1.48 -15.00 -5.64
CA ASN A 126 2.33 -15.08 -6.83
C ASN A 126 2.45 -13.71 -7.53
N VAL A 127 1.35 -12.98 -7.63
CA VAL A 127 1.33 -11.63 -8.24
C VAL A 127 2.21 -10.66 -7.43
N LEU A 128 2.10 -10.71 -6.11
CA LEU A 128 2.92 -9.87 -5.23
C LEU A 128 4.39 -10.29 -5.25
N GLN A 129 4.69 -11.61 -5.29
CA GLN A 129 6.07 -12.09 -5.41
C GLN A 129 6.70 -11.66 -6.73
N ALA A 130 5.99 -11.79 -7.85
CA ALA A 130 6.46 -11.32 -9.15
C ALA A 130 6.79 -9.81 -9.15
N ASN A 131 6.01 -9.01 -8.42
CA ASN A 131 6.33 -7.60 -8.26
C ASN A 131 7.58 -7.37 -7.41
N ILE A 132 7.78 -8.14 -6.33
CA ILE A 132 9.01 -8.09 -5.51
C ILE A 132 10.22 -8.46 -6.36
N ASP A 133 10.15 -9.54 -7.14
CA ASP A 133 11.24 -10.01 -7.98
C ASP A 133 11.61 -8.95 -9.05
N LYS A 134 10.60 -8.32 -9.66
CA LYS A 134 10.79 -7.20 -10.58
C LYS A 134 11.49 -6.02 -9.89
N LEU A 135 11.08 -5.65 -8.69
CA LEU A 135 11.67 -4.54 -7.94
C LEU A 135 13.11 -4.84 -7.50
N LEU A 136 13.41 -6.07 -7.09
CA LEU A 136 14.77 -6.51 -6.77
C LEU A 136 15.68 -6.48 -7.99
N LYS A 137 15.18 -6.90 -9.16
CA LYS A 137 15.93 -6.80 -10.43
C LYS A 137 16.23 -5.33 -10.78
N ARG A 138 15.24 -4.45 -10.61
CA ARG A 138 15.36 -3.01 -10.92
C ARG A 138 16.22 -2.26 -9.93
N TYR A 139 16.07 -2.55 -8.66
CA TYR A 139 16.67 -1.83 -7.53
C TYR A 139 17.29 -2.80 -6.50
N PRO A 140 18.40 -3.48 -6.85
CA PRO A 140 18.99 -4.52 -5.99
C PRO A 140 19.44 -4.00 -4.61
N ASP A 141 19.86 -2.74 -4.54
CA ASP A 141 20.36 -2.09 -3.33
C ASP A 141 19.36 -1.04 -2.77
N GLY A 142 18.10 -1.10 -3.18
CA GLY A 142 17.08 -0.11 -2.85
C GLY A 142 16.84 0.89 -4.00
N PHE A 143 15.90 1.82 -3.79
CA PHE A 143 15.51 2.77 -4.84
C PHE A 143 16.69 3.63 -5.29
N ASP A 144 16.85 3.76 -6.59
CA ASP A 144 17.85 4.58 -7.27
C ASP A 144 17.20 5.45 -8.35
N SER A 145 17.41 6.75 -8.29
CA SER A 145 16.78 7.74 -9.18
C SER A 145 17.31 7.62 -10.61
N GLU A 146 18.62 7.39 -10.80
CA GLU A 146 19.22 7.22 -12.11
C GLU A 146 18.65 5.99 -12.82
N ARG A 147 18.55 4.87 -12.10
CA ARG A 147 17.89 3.66 -12.63
C ARG A 147 16.41 3.88 -12.90
N SER A 148 15.75 4.76 -12.16
CA SER A 148 14.35 5.10 -12.42
C SER A 148 14.17 5.95 -13.66
N MET A 149 15.09 6.87 -13.94
CA MET A 149 15.07 7.73 -15.13
C MET A 149 15.48 6.99 -16.40
N HIS A 150 16.40 6.04 -16.30
CA HIS A 150 16.97 5.28 -17.41
C HIS A 150 16.50 3.83 -17.43
N ARG A 151 15.17 3.63 -17.43
CA ARG A 151 14.56 2.29 -17.50
C ARG A 151 14.85 1.64 -18.85
N ALA A 152 15.19 0.36 -18.85
CA ALA A 152 15.21 -0.43 -20.06
C ALA A 152 13.79 -0.60 -20.63
N GLU A 153 13.63 -0.65 -21.95
CA GLU A 153 12.32 -0.77 -22.62
C GLU A 153 11.56 -2.05 -22.25
N ASP A 154 12.27 -3.09 -21.81
CA ASP A 154 11.74 -4.38 -21.37
C ASP A 154 11.44 -4.45 -19.86
N ASP A 155 11.60 -3.35 -19.13
CA ASP A 155 11.38 -3.25 -17.68
C ASP A 155 9.97 -2.72 -17.31
N VAL A 156 8.95 -3.15 -18.06
CA VAL A 156 7.54 -2.77 -17.87
C VAL A 156 6.84 -3.72 -16.91
#